data_90413bc7706a0adfc7e48d497ecda407
#
_entry.id   90413bc7706a0adfc7e48d497ecda407
#
_cell.length_a   1.000
_cell.length_b   1.000
_cell.length_c   1.000
_cell.angle_alpha   90.00
_cell.angle_beta   90.00
_cell.angle_gamma   90.00
#
_symmetry.space_group_name_H-M   'P 1'
#
loop_
_entity.id
_entity.type
_entity.pdbx_description
1 polymer ?
#
loop_
_entity_poly.entity_id
_entity_poly.type
_entity_poly.pdbx_seq_one_letter_code
_entity_poly.pdbx_strand_id
1 'polypeptide(L)'
;MSHPSSLPLYPLTFDAPFKRKIWGGDRIFKYKGLPSPYDDIGESWEVSPMPGDESVVAAGPLKGVDLPTLTQEYGERLLGHHVRERFGDSFPLLIKVIDSRQDLSVQVHPNDDYAREHEHSRGKTEMWYLLDPTPDATIRAGWARETSPEQLRELVKSDAVMDYIHSYHAERGDVFYLPAGKVHTIGAGCLLLEIQEASDITYRLYDFGRTDTQGRTRELHIDRAVEVINYEVDRDGKATYDREKKDALVTLVRSPYFCTSVLRLTKDFVLPVAERDSFTYLFCEEGEVAITTDGGELRLTKGHGALLPAELHHADLHPLTPETHLVDVYVPQSHT
;
A
#
# COMPACT_ATOMS: atom_id res chain seq x y z
N MET A 1 2.80 -13.20 -34.34
CA MET A 1 3.17 -12.68 -33.02
C MET A 1 2.75 -13.75 -32.04
N SER A 2 3.66 -14.26 -31.20
CA SER A 2 3.31 -15.22 -30.14
C SER A 2 2.35 -14.54 -29.16
N HIS A 3 1.31 -15.24 -28.69
CA HIS A 3 0.42 -14.78 -27.64
C HIS A 3 1.27 -14.46 -26.39
N PRO A 4 1.09 -13.30 -25.71
CA PRO A 4 1.86 -12.94 -24.52
C PRO A 4 1.88 -14.07 -23.48
N SER A 5 0.77 -14.76 -23.26
CA SER A 5 0.64 -15.88 -22.31
C SER A 5 1.56 -17.08 -22.56
N SER A 6 2.28 -17.14 -23.69
CA SER A 6 3.26 -18.19 -23.99
C SER A 6 4.68 -17.89 -23.48
N LEU A 7 4.95 -16.62 -23.07
CA LEU A 7 6.26 -16.25 -22.57
C LEU A 7 6.44 -16.72 -21.11
N PRO A 8 7.66 -17.12 -20.71
CA PRO A 8 7.97 -17.36 -19.29
C PRO A 8 7.87 -16.05 -18.53
N LEU A 9 7.34 -16.11 -17.30
CA LEU A 9 7.33 -14.97 -16.40
C LEU A 9 8.73 -14.81 -15.74
N TYR A 10 9.02 -13.59 -15.34
CA TYR A 10 10.27 -13.16 -14.71
C TYR A 10 9.94 -12.08 -13.66
N PRO A 11 10.89 -11.67 -12.80
CA PRO A 11 10.67 -10.55 -11.88
C PRO A 11 10.27 -9.28 -12.63
N LEU A 12 9.08 -8.75 -12.35
CA LEU A 12 8.48 -7.61 -13.06
C LEU A 12 8.70 -6.31 -12.30
N THR A 13 9.17 -5.28 -13.01
CA THR A 13 9.15 -3.90 -12.53
C THR A 13 8.11 -3.11 -13.32
N PHE A 14 7.56 -2.06 -12.69
CA PHE A 14 6.51 -1.26 -13.31
C PHE A 14 6.90 0.21 -13.42
N ASP A 15 6.39 0.87 -14.45
CA ASP A 15 6.31 2.32 -14.50
C ASP A 15 5.16 2.75 -13.59
N ALA A 16 5.48 3.41 -12.49
CA ALA A 16 4.53 3.83 -11.47
C ALA A 16 3.82 5.14 -11.88
N PRO A 17 2.48 5.19 -11.94
CA PRO A 17 1.75 6.45 -12.08
C PRO A 17 1.98 7.38 -10.88
N PHE A 18 2.34 8.64 -11.14
CA PHE A 18 2.46 9.68 -10.13
C PHE A 18 1.21 10.55 -10.07
N LYS A 19 0.70 10.78 -8.85
CA LYS A 19 -0.54 11.54 -8.63
C LYS A 19 -0.25 12.88 -7.95
N ARG A 20 -0.64 13.95 -8.62
CA ARG A 20 -0.64 15.28 -8.01
C ARG A 20 -1.82 15.39 -7.04
N LYS A 21 -1.55 15.85 -5.84
CA LYS A 21 -2.56 16.02 -4.78
C LYS A 21 -2.38 17.39 -4.12
N ILE A 22 -3.48 17.99 -3.68
CA ILE A 22 -3.44 19.31 -2.99
C ILE A 22 -2.59 19.31 -1.72
N TRP A 23 -2.39 18.14 -1.12
CA TRP A 23 -1.57 17.88 0.07
C TRP A 23 -0.20 17.27 -0.24
N GLY A 24 0.10 17.00 -1.52
CA GLY A 24 1.32 16.33 -1.95
C GLY A 24 2.59 17.17 -1.80
N GLY A 25 3.73 16.52 -1.83
CA GLY A 25 5.06 17.07 -1.65
C GLY A 25 6.02 16.78 -2.80
N ASP A 26 7.31 16.86 -2.52
CA ASP A 26 8.40 16.63 -3.49
C ASP A 26 9.34 15.48 -3.08
N ARG A 27 9.00 14.74 -2.00
CA ARG A 27 9.91 13.79 -1.37
C ARG A 27 9.92 12.43 -2.06
N ILE A 28 8.82 12.01 -2.73
CA ILE A 28 8.76 10.73 -3.44
C ILE A 28 9.90 10.63 -4.47
N PHE A 29 10.09 11.64 -5.31
CA PHE A 29 11.16 11.63 -6.32
C PHE A 29 12.56 11.59 -5.69
N LYS A 30 12.79 12.37 -4.63
CA LYS A 30 14.05 12.35 -3.89
C LYS A 30 14.34 10.98 -3.28
N TYR A 31 13.31 10.37 -2.68
CA TYR A 31 13.40 9.05 -2.07
C TYR A 31 13.75 7.97 -3.09
N LYS A 32 13.18 8.06 -4.30
CA LYS A 32 13.43 7.16 -5.43
C LYS A 32 14.71 7.49 -6.21
N GLY A 33 15.42 8.57 -5.88
CA GLY A 33 16.58 9.01 -6.65
C GLY A 33 16.27 9.50 -8.05
N LEU A 34 15.04 9.97 -8.29
CA LEU A 34 14.56 10.45 -9.58
C LEU A 34 14.53 11.99 -9.65
N PRO A 35 14.70 12.60 -10.83
CA PRO A 35 14.48 14.03 -11.00
C PRO A 35 13.00 14.36 -10.80
N SER A 36 12.71 15.39 -10.00
CA SER A 36 11.34 15.82 -9.76
C SER A 36 10.92 16.93 -10.72
N PRO A 37 9.92 16.74 -11.57
CA PRO A 37 9.34 17.80 -12.38
C PRO A 37 8.24 18.59 -11.65
N TYR A 38 7.79 18.13 -10.48
CA TYR A 38 6.68 18.70 -9.71
C TYR A 38 6.98 18.73 -8.22
N ASP A 39 6.29 19.60 -7.48
CA ASP A 39 6.42 19.81 -6.05
C ASP A 39 5.13 19.47 -5.25
N ASP A 40 4.17 18.83 -5.90
CA ASP A 40 2.86 18.49 -5.37
C ASP A 40 2.45 17.03 -5.66
N ILE A 41 3.44 16.13 -5.76
CA ILE A 41 3.19 14.69 -5.93
C ILE A 41 2.87 14.09 -4.57
N GLY A 42 1.61 13.71 -4.37
CA GLY A 42 1.16 13.06 -3.14
C GLY A 42 1.30 11.56 -3.14
N GLU A 43 1.19 10.91 -4.31
CA GLU A 43 1.22 9.45 -4.41
C GLU A 43 2.03 8.98 -5.62
N SER A 44 2.75 7.84 -5.45
CA SER A 44 3.31 7.01 -6.50
C SER A 44 2.68 5.62 -6.37
N TRP A 45 1.97 5.19 -7.40
CA TRP A 45 1.27 3.89 -7.39
C TRP A 45 2.18 2.80 -7.92
N GLU A 46 2.87 2.14 -7.02
CA GLU A 46 3.93 1.16 -7.32
C GLU A 46 3.38 -0.09 -8.01
N VAL A 47 2.21 -0.57 -7.57
CA VAL A 47 1.45 -1.66 -8.18
C VAL A 47 -0.01 -1.25 -8.18
N SER A 48 -0.59 -1.09 -9.37
CA SER A 48 -1.97 -0.61 -9.53
C SER A 48 -2.70 -1.36 -10.64
N PRO A 49 -3.82 -2.02 -10.32
CA PRO A 49 -4.76 -2.54 -11.32
C PRO A 49 -5.88 -1.53 -11.65
N MET A 50 -5.83 -0.30 -11.11
CA MET A 50 -6.96 0.65 -11.14
C MET A 50 -7.16 1.24 -12.54
N PRO A 51 -8.41 1.24 -13.07
CA PRO A 51 -8.71 1.74 -14.41
C PRO A 51 -8.22 3.19 -14.64
N GLY A 52 -7.45 3.38 -15.71
CA GLY A 52 -6.84 4.67 -16.08
C GLY A 52 -5.53 4.99 -15.37
N ASP A 53 -5.11 4.15 -14.42
CA ASP A 53 -3.89 4.27 -13.63
C ASP A 53 -3.22 2.91 -13.42
N GLU A 54 -3.35 2.05 -14.40
CA GLU A 54 -2.76 0.71 -14.39
C GLU A 54 -1.24 0.79 -14.39
N SER A 55 -0.60 -0.02 -13.57
CA SER A 55 0.84 -0.23 -13.66
C SER A 55 1.20 -0.93 -14.96
N VAL A 56 2.22 -0.43 -15.66
CA VAL A 56 2.71 -0.96 -16.93
C VAL A 56 4.11 -1.55 -16.74
N VAL A 57 4.37 -2.73 -17.28
CA VAL A 57 5.69 -3.37 -17.19
C VAL A 57 6.77 -2.48 -17.80
N ALA A 58 7.79 -2.14 -17.03
CA ALA A 58 8.85 -1.20 -17.40
C ALA A 58 9.95 -1.83 -18.25
N ALA A 59 10.21 -3.13 -18.11
CA ALA A 59 11.35 -3.78 -18.75
C ALA A 59 11.08 -5.24 -19.14
N GLY A 60 11.95 -5.80 -19.96
CA GLY A 60 11.92 -7.21 -20.39
C GLY A 60 10.94 -7.51 -21.52
N PRO A 61 10.69 -8.81 -21.81
CA PRO A 61 9.84 -9.26 -22.93
C PRO A 61 8.38 -8.78 -22.87
N LEU A 62 7.86 -8.50 -21.66
CA LEU A 62 6.48 -8.02 -21.43
C LEU A 62 6.40 -6.49 -21.29
N LYS A 63 7.47 -5.75 -21.58
CA LYS A 63 7.48 -4.30 -21.51
C LYS A 63 6.29 -3.68 -22.25
N GLY A 64 5.58 -2.78 -21.59
CA GLY A 64 4.42 -2.07 -22.15
C GLY A 64 3.08 -2.78 -21.94
N VAL A 65 3.07 -3.99 -21.34
CA VAL A 65 1.83 -4.69 -20.97
C VAL A 65 1.37 -4.18 -19.60
N ASP A 66 0.10 -3.85 -19.46
CA ASP A 66 -0.49 -3.41 -18.21
C ASP A 66 -0.82 -4.59 -17.26
N LEU A 67 -0.90 -4.32 -15.96
CA LEU A 67 -1.13 -5.32 -14.94
C LEU A 67 -2.47 -6.05 -15.07
N PRO A 68 -3.61 -5.41 -15.39
CA PRO A 68 -4.85 -6.13 -15.67
C PRO A 68 -4.74 -7.13 -16.83
N THR A 69 -4.12 -6.74 -17.94
CA THR A 69 -3.87 -7.64 -19.08
C THR A 69 -3.00 -8.82 -18.66
N LEU A 70 -1.92 -8.59 -17.92
CA LEU A 70 -1.08 -9.67 -17.38
C LEU A 70 -1.89 -10.61 -16.49
N THR A 71 -2.72 -10.06 -15.61
CA THR A 71 -3.54 -10.84 -14.69
C THR A 71 -4.52 -11.77 -15.42
N GLN A 72 -5.16 -11.25 -16.48
CA GLN A 72 -6.07 -12.02 -17.32
C GLN A 72 -5.35 -13.11 -18.12
N GLU A 73 -4.21 -12.77 -18.72
CA GLU A 73 -3.50 -13.70 -19.61
C GLU A 73 -2.73 -14.78 -18.88
N TYR A 74 -2.14 -14.47 -17.73
CA TYR A 74 -1.31 -15.41 -16.98
C TYR A 74 -2.04 -16.11 -15.83
N GLY A 75 -3.11 -15.49 -15.30
CA GLY A 75 -3.96 -16.09 -14.28
C GLY A 75 -3.19 -16.64 -13.08
N GLU A 76 -3.29 -17.94 -12.83
CA GLU A 76 -2.60 -18.61 -11.70
C GLU A 76 -1.07 -18.54 -11.77
N ARG A 77 -0.50 -18.47 -12.96
CA ARG A 77 0.96 -18.32 -13.11
C ARG A 77 1.46 -17.01 -12.52
N LEU A 78 0.67 -15.92 -12.63
CA LEU A 78 0.98 -14.63 -12.03
C LEU A 78 0.54 -14.57 -10.57
N LEU A 79 -0.72 -14.92 -10.30
CA LEU A 79 -1.38 -14.68 -9.01
C LEU A 79 -1.12 -15.77 -7.97
N GLY A 80 -0.98 -17.03 -8.36
CA GLY A 80 -1.15 -18.22 -7.54
C GLY A 80 -2.58 -18.77 -7.60
N HIS A 81 -2.74 -20.05 -7.32
CA HIS A 81 -4.03 -20.75 -7.44
C HIS A 81 -5.06 -20.18 -6.44
N HIS A 82 -4.73 -20.13 -5.14
CA HIS A 82 -5.68 -19.66 -4.12
C HIS A 82 -6.02 -18.17 -4.28
N VAL A 83 -5.11 -17.35 -4.78
CA VAL A 83 -5.37 -15.92 -5.03
C VAL A 83 -6.36 -15.78 -6.18
N ARG A 84 -6.16 -16.52 -7.27
CA ARG A 84 -7.07 -16.50 -8.40
C ARG A 84 -8.46 -17.07 -8.05
N GLU A 85 -8.51 -18.17 -7.29
CA GLU A 85 -9.76 -18.74 -6.81
C GLU A 85 -10.59 -17.70 -6.02
N ARG A 86 -9.93 -16.93 -5.18
CA ARG A 86 -10.57 -15.93 -4.32
C ARG A 86 -10.92 -14.62 -5.02
N PHE A 87 -10.03 -14.12 -5.88
CA PHE A 87 -10.14 -12.77 -6.46
C PHE A 87 -10.45 -12.76 -7.96
N GLY A 88 -10.54 -13.94 -8.60
CA GLY A 88 -10.72 -14.08 -10.05
C GLY A 88 -9.52 -13.60 -10.83
N ASP A 89 -9.76 -13.10 -12.04
CA ASP A 89 -8.73 -12.56 -12.94
C ASP A 89 -8.46 -11.05 -12.65
N SER A 90 -8.50 -10.66 -11.37
CA SER A 90 -8.27 -9.29 -10.93
C SER A 90 -7.14 -9.23 -9.91
N PHE A 91 -6.13 -8.40 -10.15
CA PHE A 91 -5.05 -8.20 -9.20
C PHE A 91 -5.60 -7.59 -7.90
N PRO A 92 -5.33 -8.20 -6.71
CA PRO A 92 -6.09 -7.89 -5.50
C PRO A 92 -5.60 -6.68 -4.71
N LEU A 93 -4.41 -6.16 -4.98
CA LEU A 93 -3.77 -5.12 -4.18
C LEU A 93 -3.49 -3.84 -4.98
N LEU A 94 -3.49 -2.72 -4.27
CA LEU A 94 -2.93 -1.45 -4.71
C LEU A 94 -1.85 -1.05 -3.70
N ILE A 95 -0.62 -0.80 -4.18
CA ILE A 95 0.53 -0.44 -3.33
C ILE A 95 1.03 0.93 -3.74
N LYS A 96 1.20 1.82 -2.76
CA LYS A 96 1.55 3.23 -3.01
C LYS A 96 2.67 3.69 -2.10
N VAL A 97 3.48 4.62 -2.58
CA VAL A 97 4.27 5.52 -1.73
C VAL A 97 3.50 6.84 -1.62
N ILE A 98 3.30 7.31 -0.39
CA ILE A 98 2.56 8.54 -0.09
C ILE A 98 3.51 9.56 0.53
N ASP A 99 3.47 10.81 0.04
CA ASP A 99 4.16 11.97 0.61
C ASP A 99 3.16 13.04 1.01
N SER A 100 2.95 13.23 2.30
CA SER A 100 2.04 14.20 2.87
C SER A 100 2.76 15.48 3.28
N ARG A 101 2.83 16.48 2.41
CA ARG A 101 3.28 17.83 2.80
C ARG A 101 2.28 18.54 3.72
N GLN A 102 1.00 18.19 3.60
CA GLN A 102 -0.10 18.65 4.46
C GLN A 102 -0.90 17.44 4.93
N ASP A 103 -1.69 17.65 5.98
CA ASP A 103 -2.60 16.60 6.49
C ASP A 103 -3.53 16.10 5.38
N LEU A 104 -3.74 14.81 5.28
CA LEU A 104 -4.81 14.24 4.47
C LEU A 104 -6.16 14.48 5.15
N SER A 105 -7.25 14.26 4.43
CA SER A 105 -8.59 14.31 5.04
C SER A 105 -8.76 13.24 6.11
N VAL A 106 -9.55 13.53 7.14
CA VAL A 106 -10.10 12.47 7.99
C VAL A 106 -11.07 11.63 7.17
N GLN A 107 -10.88 10.32 7.17
CA GLN A 107 -11.55 9.40 6.27
C GLN A 107 -11.79 8.03 6.88
N VAL A 108 -12.66 7.28 6.23
CA VAL A 108 -12.94 5.87 6.52
C VAL A 108 -13.20 5.14 5.21
N HIS A 109 -12.99 3.83 5.22
CA HIS A 109 -13.21 2.97 4.05
C HIS A 109 -14.24 1.88 4.37
N PRO A 110 -15.10 1.49 3.39
CA PRO A 110 -16.05 0.40 3.55
C PRO A 110 -15.37 -0.97 3.52
N ASN A 111 -16.04 -1.98 4.06
CA ASN A 111 -15.70 -3.38 3.84
C ASN A 111 -16.21 -3.88 2.47
N ASP A 112 -15.81 -5.12 2.11
CA ASP A 112 -16.18 -5.73 0.82
C ASP A 112 -17.69 -5.80 0.58
N ASP A 113 -18.47 -6.15 1.61
CA ASP A 113 -19.92 -6.33 1.45
C ASP A 113 -20.60 -5.01 1.14
N TYR A 114 -20.27 -3.97 1.90
CA TYR A 114 -20.80 -2.63 1.68
C TYR A 114 -20.33 -2.04 0.35
N ALA A 115 -19.05 -2.18 0.01
CA ALA A 115 -18.49 -1.67 -1.24
C ALA A 115 -19.10 -2.37 -2.47
N ARG A 116 -19.37 -3.68 -2.39
CA ARG A 116 -20.01 -4.43 -3.46
C ARG A 116 -21.45 -3.96 -3.69
N GLU A 117 -22.20 -3.73 -2.62
CA GLU A 117 -23.59 -3.31 -2.71
C GLU A 117 -23.76 -1.88 -3.21
N HIS A 118 -22.93 -0.94 -2.73
CA HIS A 118 -23.13 0.49 -2.91
C HIS A 118 -22.21 1.14 -3.95
N GLU A 119 -21.04 0.54 -4.21
CA GLU A 119 -20.01 1.14 -5.08
C GLU A 119 -19.61 0.21 -6.24
N HIS A 120 -20.15 -1.02 -6.30
CA HIS A 120 -19.78 -2.05 -7.27
C HIS A 120 -18.26 -2.31 -7.31
N SER A 121 -17.62 -2.28 -6.14
CA SER A 121 -16.19 -2.35 -5.94
C SER A 121 -15.82 -3.27 -4.78
N ARG A 122 -14.54 -3.31 -4.45
CA ARG A 122 -14.01 -3.97 -3.24
C ARG A 122 -13.99 -3.00 -2.07
N GLY A 123 -13.93 -3.54 -0.87
CA GLY A 123 -13.59 -2.81 0.34
C GLY A 123 -12.18 -2.25 0.29
N LYS A 124 -11.79 -1.56 1.35
CA LYS A 124 -10.45 -1.00 1.44
C LYS A 124 -9.90 -1.17 2.86
N THR A 125 -9.39 -2.36 3.13
CA THR A 125 -8.51 -2.63 4.26
C THR A 125 -7.10 -2.29 3.85
N GLU A 126 -6.35 -1.58 4.69
CA GLU A 126 -5.01 -1.09 4.38
C GLU A 126 -4.06 -1.19 5.57
N MET A 127 -2.78 -1.02 5.30
CA MET A 127 -1.75 -0.77 6.30
C MET A 127 -0.77 0.29 5.81
N TRP A 128 -0.15 0.98 6.75
CA TRP A 128 0.92 1.92 6.51
C TRP A 128 2.21 1.47 7.16
N TYR A 129 3.31 1.62 6.42
CA TYR A 129 4.68 1.45 6.90
C TYR A 129 5.44 2.77 6.70
N LEU A 130 5.91 3.39 7.77
CA LEU A 130 6.56 4.70 7.74
C LEU A 130 7.99 4.59 7.22
N LEU A 131 8.26 5.18 6.05
CA LEU A 131 9.57 5.16 5.38
C LEU A 131 10.51 6.25 5.90
N ASP A 132 10.03 7.50 5.93
CA ASP A 132 10.85 8.67 6.27
C ASP A 132 9.97 9.84 6.76
N PRO A 133 9.37 9.76 7.97
CA PRO A 133 8.60 10.85 8.55
C PRO A 133 9.52 11.99 9.01
N THR A 134 9.00 13.25 8.94
CA THR A 134 9.69 14.38 9.57
C THR A 134 9.55 14.32 11.09
N PRO A 135 10.39 15.06 11.86
CA PRO A 135 10.31 15.02 13.33
C PRO A 135 8.95 15.38 13.95
N ASP A 136 8.15 16.17 13.26
CA ASP A 136 6.82 16.61 13.75
C ASP A 136 5.67 15.82 13.13
N ALA A 137 5.97 14.80 12.31
CA ALA A 137 4.96 14.02 11.62
C ALA A 137 4.07 13.24 12.60
N THR A 138 2.78 13.16 12.27
CA THR A 138 1.80 12.42 13.07
C THR A 138 0.92 11.54 12.22
N ILE A 139 0.45 10.47 12.81
CA ILE A 139 -0.63 9.61 12.26
C ILE A 139 -1.80 9.67 13.24
N ARG A 140 -3.03 9.71 12.70
CA ARG A 140 -4.22 9.54 13.51
C ARG A 140 -4.99 8.32 13.04
N ALA A 141 -5.33 7.43 13.98
CA ALA A 141 -6.01 6.17 13.65
C ALA A 141 -6.83 5.66 14.84
N GLY A 142 -8.11 5.37 14.58
CA GLY A 142 -9.05 4.82 15.55
C GLY A 142 -9.57 5.83 16.58
N TRP A 143 -10.74 5.54 17.14
CA TRP A 143 -11.37 6.40 18.14
C TRP A 143 -10.64 6.34 19.48
N ALA A 144 -10.28 7.52 20.01
CA ALA A 144 -9.71 7.70 21.34
C ALA A 144 -10.80 7.86 22.42
N ARG A 145 -12.03 8.15 22.02
CA ARG A 145 -13.19 8.40 22.90
C ARG A 145 -14.43 7.77 22.30
N GLU A 146 -15.38 7.42 23.17
CA GLU A 146 -16.70 7.00 22.71
C GLU A 146 -17.34 8.09 21.85
N THR A 147 -17.98 7.66 20.79
CA THR A 147 -18.63 8.51 19.82
C THR A 147 -19.86 7.82 19.25
N SER A 148 -20.87 8.59 18.82
CA SER A 148 -22.07 8.07 18.16
C SER A 148 -22.22 8.66 16.76
N PRO A 149 -23.07 8.06 15.89
CA PRO A 149 -23.43 8.62 14.60
C PRO A 149 -23.88 10.07 14.65
N GLU A 150 -24.71 10.41 15.64
CA GLU A 150 -25.24 11.78 15.83
C GLU A 150 -24.13 12.74 16.25
N GLN A 151 -23.31 12.32 17.22
CA GLN A 151 -22.18 13.12 17.69
C GLN A 151 -21.14 13.34 16.59
N LEU A 152 -20.84 12.32 15.78
CA LEU A 152 -19.92 12.43 14.64
C LEU A 152 -20.37 13.52 13.66
N ARG A 153 -21.68 13.60 13.34
CA ARG A 153 -22.23 14.61 12.43
C ARG A 153 -22.01 16.04 12.93
N GLU A 154 -21.92 16.24 14.25
CA GLU A 154 -21.58 17.54 14.81
C GLU A 154 -20.07 17.78 14.82
N LEU A 155 -19.26 16.79 15.19
CA LEU A 155 -17.80 16.90 15.27
C LEU A 155 -17.15 17.24 13.94
N VAL A 156 -17.67 16.67 12.84
CA VAL A 156 -17.10 16.90 11.49
C VAL A 156 -17.42 18.26 10.89
N LYS A 157 -18.25 19.06 11.55
CA LYS A 157 -18.49 20.46 11.15
C LYS A 157 -17.30 21.39 11.46
N SER A 158 -16.35 20.92 12.23
CA SER A 158 -15.15 21.62 12.64
C SER A 158 -13.98 20.64 12.83
N ASP A 159 -12.84 21.14 13.26
CA ASP A 159 -11.66 20.34 13.61
C ASP A 159 -11.83 19.52 14.93
N ALA A 160 -12.93 19.68 15.64
CA ALA A 160 -13.22 18.96 16.88
C ALA A 160 -13.17 17.42 16.72
N VAL A 161 -13.43 16.91 15.52
CA VAL A 161 -13.28 15.48 15.21
C VAL A 161 -11.87 14.97 15.48
N MET A 162 -10.86 15.82 15.32
CA MET A 162 -9.45 15.47 15.55
C MET A 162 -9.15 15.11 17.00
N ASP A 163 -9.89 15.66 17.98
CA ASP A 163 -9.73 15.38 19.40
C ASP A 163 -10.32 14.01 19.82
N TYR A 164 -11.08 13.40 18.94
CA TYR A 164 -11.71 12.08 19.15
C TYR A 164 -10.94 10.94 18.53
N ILE A 165 -9.90 11.20 17.72
CA ILE A 165 -9.08 10.20 17.08
C ILE A 165 -7.72 10.14 17.77
N HIS A 166 -7.21 8.93 18.04
CA HIS A 166 -5.85 8.76 18.57
C HIS A 166 -4.81 9.42 17.70
N SER A 167 -3.89 10.16 18.32
CA SER A 167 -2.75 10.80 17.66
C SER A 167 -1.45 10.13 18.09
N TYR A 168 -0.67 9.71 17.11
CA TYR A 168 0.61 9.04 17.28
C TYR A 168 1.71 9.89 16.64
N HIS A 169 2.78 10.13 17.37
CA HIS A 169 4.02 10.62 16.76
C HIS A 169 4.56 9.55 15.79
N ALA A 170 4.88 9.95 14.56
CA ALA A 170 5.32 9.04 13.52
C ALA A 170 6.84 8.87 13.53
N GLU A 171 7.31 7.63 13.56
CA GLU A 171 8.73 7.28 13.49
C GLU A 171 8.97 6.31 12.34
N ARG A 172 10.17 6.35 11.76
CA ARG A 172 10.56 5.37 10.73
C ARG A 172 10.38 3.95 11.22
N GLY A 173 9.78 3.11 10.38
CA GLY A 173 9.45 1.73 10.70
C GLY A 173 8.19 1.55 11.54
N ASP A 174 7.45 2.61 11.87
CA ASP A 174 6.13 2.45 12.48
C ASP A 174 5.16 1.78 11.51
N VAL A 175 4.26 0.98 12.08
CA VAL A 175 3.26 0.21 11.34
C VAL A 175 1.89 0.48 11.92
N PHE A 176 0.93 0.80 11.04
CA PHE A 176 -0.48 0.94 11.39
C PHE A 176 -1.31 0.01 10.52
N TYR A 177 -2.14 -0.82 11.17
CA TYR A 177 -3.15 -1.63 10.49
C TYR A 177 -4.50 -0.93 10.56
N LEU A 178 -5.14 -0.77 9.42
CA LEU A 178 -6.35 0.02 9.23
C LEU A 178 -7.42 -0.86 8.54
N PRO A 179 -8.08 -1.75 9.29
CA PRO A 179 -9.19 -2.50 8.74
C PRO A 179 -10.31 -1.56 8.30
N ALA A 180 -11.11 -1.99 7.35
CA ALA A 180 -12.32 -1.28 6.94
C ALA A 180 -13.15 -0.85 8.16
N GLY A 181 -13.71 0.35 8.14
CA GLY A 181 -14.44 0.96 9.24
C GLY A 181 -13.61 1.74 10.26
N LYS A 182 -12.28 1.63 10.25
CA LYS A 182 -11.40 2.38 11.14
C LYS A 182 -11.20 3.81 10.62
N VAL A 183 -11.59 4.82 11.41
CA VAL A 183 -11.36 6.23 11.08
C VAL A 183 -9.87 6.56 11.18
N HIS A 184 -9.34 7.31 10.22
CA HIS A 184 -7.90 7.61 10.17
C HIS A 184 -7.58 8.85 9.35
N THR A 185 -6.36 9.37 9.50
CA THR A 185 -5.74 10.38 8.63
C THR A 185 -4.23 10.36 8.76
N ILE A 186 -3.53 10.66 7.67
CA ILE A 186 -2.08 10.87 7.63
C ILE A 186 -1.83 12.36 7.88
N GLY A 187 -1.07 12.69 8.91
CA GLY A 187 -0.64 14.04 9.19
C GLY A 187 0.47 14.51 8.24
N ALA A 188 0.73 15.80 8.23
CA ALA A 188 1.81 16.40 7.45
C ALA A 188 3.18 15.80 7.82
N GLY A 189 4.07 15.74 6.84
CA GLY A 189 5.46 15.29 7.01
C GLY A 189 5.67 13.79 6.95
N CYS A 190 4.67 12.97 6.67
CA CYS A 190 4.83 11.54 6.47
C CYS A 190 5.30 11.22 5.06
N LEU A 191 6.28 10.31 4.95
CA LEU A 191 6.55 9.53 3.75
C LEU A 191 6.38 8.07 4.14
N LEU A 192 5.45 7.37 3.51
CA LEU A 192 5.07 6.01 3.89
C LEU A 192 4.75 5.13 2.69
N LEU A 193 4.81 3.81 2.90
CA LEU A 193 4.32 2.79 2.00
C LEU A 193 2.94 2.35 2.47
N GLU A 194 1.94 2.45 1.60
CA GLU A 194 0.57 1.98 1.81
C GLU A 194 0.36 0.69 1.05
N ILE A 195 -0.07 -0.35 1.73
CA ILE A 195 -0.49 -1.62 1.14
C ILE A 195 -1.98 -1.77 1.42
N GLN A 196 -2.81 -1.90 0.38
CA GLN A 196 -4.25 -1.92 0.49
C GLN A 196 -4.91 -2.90 -0.50
N GLU A 197 -6.17 -3.22 -0.24
CA GLU A 197 -7.01 -3.84 -1.26
C GLU A 197 -7.11 -2.94 -2.51
N ALA A 198 -7.31 -3.54 -3.69
CA ALA A 198 -7.43 -2.84 -4.97
C ALA A 198 -8.74 -2.04 -5.04
N SER A 199 -8.77 -0.93 -4.33
CA SER A 199 -9.91 -0.01 -4.21
C SER A 199 -9.42 1.42 -4.01
N ASP A 200 -10.13 2.40 -4.58
CA ASP A 200 -9.86 3.83 -4.36
C ASP A 200 -11.04 4.55 -3.65
N ILE A 201 -11.94 3.76 -3.02
CA ILE A 201 -13.11 4.30 -2.32
C ILE A 201 -12.67 4.98 -1.03
N THR A 202 -13.03 6.25 -0.89
CA THR A 202 -12.74 7.06 0.29
C THR A 202 -13.97 7.83 0.73
N TYR A 203 -14.48 7.54 1.92
CA TYR A 203 -15.52 8.35 2.54
C TYR A 203 -14.86 9.40 3.43
N ARG A 204 -14.85 10.63 2.92
CA ARG A 204 -14.22 11.78 3.55
C ARG A 204 -15.16 12.40 4.57
N LEU A 205 -14.67 12.51 5.81
CA LEU A 205 -15.40 13.08 6.96
C LEU A 205 -15.08 14.56 7.18
N TYR A 206 -13.80 14.93 7.10
CA TYR A 206 -13.33 16.28 7.35
C TYR A 206 -12.09 16.59 6.51
N ASP A 207 -12.01 17.78 5.94
CA ASP A 207 -10.94 18.18 5.03
C ASP A 207 -10.37 19.58 5.31
N PHE A 208 -10.41 20.03 6.53
CA PHE A 208 -9.81 21.31 6.99
C PHE A 208 -10.33 22.54 6.24
N GLY A 209 -11.47 22.47 5.59
CA GLY A 209 -12.02 23.56 4.76
C GLY A 209 -11.15 23.93 3.54
N ARG A 210 -10.23 23.05 3.12
CA ARG A 210 -9.32 23.29 2.00
C ARG A 210 -10.05 23.42 0.68
N THR A 211 -9.50 24.27 -0.17
CA THR A 211 -9.98 24.48 -1.55
C THR A 211 -8.89 24.15 -2.55
N ASP A 212 -9.29 23.70 -3.73
CA ASP A 212 -8.41 23.60 -4.88
C ASP A 212 -8.03 24.98 -5.46
N THR A 213 -7.21 25.00 -6.50
CA THR A 213 -6.79 26.24 -7.19
C THR A 213 -7.95 27.02 -7.82
N GLN A 214 -9.15 26.43 -7.90
CA GLN A 214 -10.37 27.05 -8.41
C GLN A 214 -11.31 27.47 -7.29
N GLY A 215 -10.90 27.35 -6.01
CA GLY A 215 -11.69 27.71 -4.85
C GLY A 215 -12.77 26.68 -4.47
N ARG A 216 -12.73 25.44 -5.02
CA ARG A 216 -13.71 24.40 -4.73
C ARG A 216 -13.22 23.50 -3.60
N THR A 217 -14.09 23.21 -2.63
CA THR A 217 -13.83 22.19 -1.60
C THR A 217 -14.01 20.79 -2.17
N ARG A 218 -13.31 19.81 -1.58
CA ARG A 218 -13.57 18.41 -1.87
C ARG A 218 -14.89 17.97 -1.22
N GLU A 219 -15.58 17.06 -1.88
CA GLU A 219 -16.83 16.49 -1.36
C GLU A 219 -16.59 15.73 -0.06
N LEU A 220 -17.51 15.88 0.89
CA LEU A 220 -17.58 15.10 2.12
C LEU A 220 -18.68 14.04 1.98
N HIS A 221 -18.40 12.83 2.50
CA HIS A 221 -19.27 11.65 2.35
C HIS A 221 -19.82 11.21 3.72
N ILE A 222 -20.34 12.16 4.51
CA ILE A 222 -20.66 11.95 5.93
C ILE A 222 -21.69 10.82 6.11
N ASP A 223 -22.74 10.78 5.28
CA ASP A 223 -23.79 9.77 5.40
C ASP A 223 -23.25 8.37 5.16
N ARG A 224 -22.46 8.18 4.10
CA ARG A 224 -21.80 6.91 3.80
C ARG A 224 -20.79 6.51 4.88
N ALA A 225 -20.01 7.46 5.35
CA ALA A 225 -19.04 7.22 6.40
C ALA A 225 -19.70 6.75 7.70
N VAL A 226 -20.80 7.36 8.10
CA VAL A 226 -21.55 6.99 9.32
C VAL A 226 -22.04 5.54 9.27
N GLU A 227 -22.38 5.02 8.08
CA GLU A 227 -22.86 3.65 7.91
C GLU A 227 -21.74 2.60 8.03
N VAL A 228 -20.48 2.95 7.70
CA VAL A 228 -19.38 1.99 7.64
C VAL A 228 -18.40 2.09 8.82
N ILE A 229 -18.44 3.16 9.60
CA ILE A 229 -17.53 3.36 10.73
C ILE A 229 -17.75 2.30 11.81
N ASN A 230 -16.65 1.72 12.30
CA ASN A 230 -16.62 1.04 13.58
C ASN A 230 -16.48 2.08 14.69
N TYR A 231 -17.47 2.19 15.58
CA TYR A 231 -17.52 3.18 16.68
C TYR A 231 -16.84 2.72 17.96
N GLU A 232 -16.27 1.53 17.99
CA GLU A 232 -15.53 1.07 19.14
C GLU A 232 -14.28 1.91 19.39
N VAL A 233 -13.99 2.20 20.66
CA VAL A 233 -12.74 2.86 21.05
C VAL A 233 -11.59 1.93 20.72
N ASP A 234 -10.65 2.43 19.92
CA ASP A 234 -9.49 1.66 19.48
C ASP A 234 -8.47 1.53 20.63
N ARG A 235 -7.91 0.35 20.78
CA ARG A 235 -6.90 0.04 21.81
C ARG A 235 -5.59 -0.46 21.22
N ASP A 236 -5.53 -0.69 19.89
CA ASP A 236 -4.42 -1.39 19.27
C ASP A 236 -3.24 -0.46 18.98
N GLY A 237 -3.45 0.68 18.37
CA GLY A 237 -2.38 1.63 18.07
C GLY A 237 -1.38 1.13 17.00
N LYS A 238 -0.08 1.39 17.24
CA LYS A 238 1.02 0.92 16.39
C LYS A 238 1.25 -0.57 16.56
N ALA A 239 1.46 -1.31 15.47
CA ALA A 239 1.89 -2.70 15.55
C ALA A 239 3.32 -2.78 16.14
N THR A 240 3.55 -3.80 16.95
CA THR A 240 4.86 -4.05 17.57
C THR A 240 5.53 -5.24 16.89
N TYR A 241 6.82 -5.10 16.57
CA TYR A 241 7.62 -6.15 15.97
C TYR A 241 9.11 -5.99 16.35
N ASP A 242 9.91 -7.03 16.16
CA ASP A 242 11.35 -6.98 16.43
C ASP A 242 12.08 -6.21 15.32
N ARG A 243 12.35 -4.93 15.55
CA ARG A 243 13.02 -4.03 14.59
C ARG A 243 14.51 -4.34 14.41
N GLU A 244 15.14 -5.03 15.35
CA GLU A 244 16.57 -5.35 15.33
C GLU A 244 16.86 -6.71 14.67
N LYS A 245 15.83 -7.50 14.39
CA LYS A 245 15.99 -8.81 13.77
C LYS A 245 16.57 -8.68 12.38
N LYS A 246 17.70 -9.38 12.13
CA LYS A 246 18.37 -9.43 10.82
C LYS A 246 18.29 -10.83 10.21
N ASP A 247 18.40 -10.86 8.89
CA ASP A 247 18.46 -12.07 8.09
C ASP A 247 17.31 -13.07 8.36
N ALA A 248 16.13 -12.50 8.62
CA ALA A 248 14.88 -13.24 8.81
C ALA A 248 13.68 -12.36 8.49
N LEU A 249 12.62 -12.95 7.96
CA LEU A 249 11.33 -12.27 7.79
C LEU A 249 10.70 -11.99 9.16
N VAL A 250 10.30 -10.74 9.36
CA VAL A 250 9.56 -10.30 10.56
C VAL A 250 8.20 -9.81 10.12
N THR A 251 7.16 -10.57 10.43
CA THR A 251 5.79 -10.22 10.05
C THR A 251 5.34 -8.94 10.77
N LEU A 252 4.86 -7.97 10.02
CA LEU A 252 4.29 -6.71 10.49
C LEU A 252 2.77 -6.82 10.65
N VAL A 253 2.10 -7.26 9.59
CA VAL A 253 0.65 -7.43 9.52
C VAL A 253 0.34 -8.72 8.77
N ARG A 254 -0.60 -9.50 9.30
CA ARG A 254 -1.22 -10.62 8.61
C ARG A 254 -2.73 -10.42 8.64
N SER A 255 -3.30 -10.11 7.51
CA SER A 255 -4.75 -9.94 7.31
C SER A 255 -5.26 -10.98 6.30
N PRO A 256 -6.55 -11.12 6.12
CA PRO A 256 -7.08 -11.95 5.04
C PRO A 256 -6.63 -11.48 3.64
N TYR A 257 -6.34 -10.20 3.45
CA TYR A 257 -6.08 -9.60 2.14
C TYR A 257 -4.59 -9.57 1.76
N PHE A 258 -3.72 -9.39 2.75
CA PHE A 258 -2.26 -9.34 2.56
C PHE A 258 -1.52 -9.77 3.82
N CYS A 259 -0.33 -10.32 3.63
CA CYS A 259 0.67 -10.50 4.66
C CYS A 259 1.87 -9.63 4.29
N THR A 260 2.29 -8.78 5.22
CA THR A 260 3.44 -7.89 5.03
C THR A 260 4.50 -8.19 6.08
N SER A 261 5.75 -8.31 5.65
CA SER A 261 6.91 -8.52 6.50
C SER A 261 8.03 -7.54 6.15
N VAL A 262 8.92 -7.29 7.08
CA VAL A 262 10.22 -6.63 6.79
C VAL A 262 11.34 -7.64 6.84
N LEU A 263 12.39 -7.37 6.06
CA LEU A 263 13.58 -8.17 5.98
C LEU A 263 14.81 -7.25 5.95
N ARG A 264 15.62 -7.30 7.01
CA ARG A 264 16.90 -6.58 7.11
C ARG A 264 18.02 -7.56 6.76
N LEU A 265 18.61 -7.42 5.59
CA LEU A 265 19.62 -8.32 5.07
C LEU A 265 21.04 -7.79 5.31
N THR A 266 21.90 -8.65 5.85
CA THR A 266 23.36 -8.45 5.93
C THR A 266 24.13 -9.55 5.19
N LYS A 267 23.43 -10.57 4.71
CA LYS A 267 23.93 -11.71 3.93
C LYS A 267 22.86 -12.25 3.01
N ASP A 268 23.22 -13.19 2.16
CA ASP A 268 22.32 -13.90 1.26
C ASP A 268 21.14 -14.54 2.00
N PHE A 269 19.98 -14.47 1.39
CA PHE A 269 18.73 -14.98 1.95
C PHE A 269 17.87 -15.62 0.87
N VAL A 270 17.38 -16.82 1.12
CA VAL A 270 16.41 -17.50 0.25
C VAL A 270 15.00 -17.11 0.67
N LEU A 271 14.29 -16.41 -0.20
CA LEU A 271 12.90 -16.01 0.06
C LEU A 271 11.97 -17.21 -0.18
N PRO A 272 11.07 -17.57 0.76
CA PRO A 272 10.24 -18.78 0.67
C PRO A 272 9.04 -18.61 -0.29
N VAL A 273 9.28 -18.20 -1.54
CA VAL A 273 8.21 -17.93 -2.54
C VAL A 273 7.42 -19.18 -2.90
N ALA A 274 8.07 -20.34 -2.99
CA ALA A 274 7.43 -21.62 -3.33
C ALA A 274 6.36 -22.09 -2.31
N GLU A 275 6.42 -21.59 -1.08
CA GLU A 275 5.48 -21.98 0.00
C GLU A 275 4.20 -21.15 0.00
N ARG A 276 4.12 -20.09 -0.82
CA ARG A 276 3.08 -19.04 -0.70
C ARG A 276 1.84 -19.30 -1.55
N ASP A 277 1.98 -19.98 -2.69
CA ASP A 277 0.94 -20.08 -3.73
C ASP A 277 0.36 -18.68 -4.06
N SER A 278 1.21 -17.66 -4.12
CA SER A 278 0.89 -16.26 -4.32
C SER A 278 2.04 -15.57 -5.03
N PHE A 279 1.74 -14.53 -5.79
CA PHE A 279 2.77 -13.56 -6.14
C PHE A 279 3.41 -12.99 -4.87
N THR A 280 4.62 -12.45 -5.03
CA THR A 280 5.31 -11.70 -3.98
C THR A 280 5.70 -10.34 -4.52
N TYR A 281 5.39 -9.27 -3.80
CA TYR A 281 5.91 -7.94 -4.10
C TYR A 281 7.00 -7.59 -3.09
N LEU A 282 8.17 -7.17 -3.59
CA LEU A 282 9.28 -6.66 -2.80
C LEU A 282 9.44 -5.18 -3.04
N PHE A 283 9.56 -4.40 -1.98
CA PHE A 283 9.92 -2.97 -2.03
C PHE A 283 11.24 -2.75 -1.29
N CYS A 284 12.20 -2.11 -1.94
CA CYS A 284 13.49 -1.77 -1.33
C CYS A 284 13.37 -0.44 -0.58
N GLU A 285 13.31 -0.52 0.75
CA GLU A 285 13.26 0.66 1.63
C GLU A 285 14.61 1.35 1.73
N GLU A 286 15.69 0.57 1.83
CA GLU A 286 17.05 1.08 2.00
C GLU A 286 18.07 0.12 1.38
N GLY A 287 19.14 0.67 0.82
CA GLY A 287 20.22 -0.11 0.23
C GLY A 287 19.89 -0.63 -1.17
N GLU A 288 20.40 -1.80 -1.48
CA GLU A 288 20.32 -2.40 -2.79
C GLU A 288 20.44 -3.92 -2.70
N VAL A 289 19.71 -4.65 -3.56
CA VAL A 289 19.69 -6.12 -3.62
C VAL A 289 19.70 -6.61 -5.06
N ALA A 290 20.49 -7.67 -5.33
CA ALA A 290 20.30 -8.50 -6.52
C ALA A 290 19.34 -9.64 -6.17
N ILE A 291 18.36 -9.86 -7.02
CA ILE A 291 17.35 -10.91 -6.90
C ILE A 291 17.57 -11.89 -8.04
N THR A 292 17.90 -13.13 -7.72
CA THR A 292 18.07 -14.21 -8.71
C THR A 292 16.91 -15.19 -8.56
N THR A 293 16.21 -15.47 -9.65
CA THR A 293 15.06 -16.38 -9.70
C THR A 293 15.22 -17.38 -10.83
N ASP A 294 14.36 -18.39 -10.87
CA ASP A 294 14.23 -19.32 -12.00
C ASP A 294 13.67 -18.63 -13.29
N GLY A 295 13.12 -17.42 -13.18
CA GLY A 295 12.69 -16.59 -14.31
C GLY A 295 13.69 -15.53 -14.76
N GLY A 296 14.83 -15.35 -14.08
CA GLY A 296 15.84 -14.34 -14.40
C GLY A 296 16.35 -13.57 -13.20
N GLU A 297 17.13 -12.54 -13.47
CA GLU A 297 17.78 -11.71 -12.46
C GLU A 297 17.26 -10.26 -12.51
N LEU A 298 17.23 -9.61 -11.36
CA LEU A 298 16.84 -8.21 -11.20
C LEU A 298 17.70 -7.55 -10.13
N ARG A 299 18.09 -6.29 -10.36
CA ARG A 299 18.68 -5.42 -9.35
C ARG A 299 17.63 -4.43 -8.86
N LEU A 300 17.38 -4.40 -7.56
CA LEU A 300 16.38 -3.54 -6.92
C LEU A 300 17.10 -2.55 -5.98
N THR A 301 16.80 -1.27 -6.16
CA THR A 301 17.41 -0.17 -5.42
C THR A 301 16.38 0.55 -4.56
N LYS A 302 16.84 1.32 -3.59
CA LYS A 302 16.01 2.14 -2.70
C LYS A 302 14.87 2.87 -3.44
N GLY A 303 13.68 2.78 -2.89
CA GLY A 303 12.47 3.44 -3.39
C GLY A 303 11.80 2.74 -4.57
N HIS A 304 12.27 1.56 -4.97
CA HIS A 304 11.71 0.80 -6.08
C HIS A 304 11.20 -0.56 -5.62
N GLY A 305 10.26 -1.12 -6.37
CA GLY A 305 9.66 -2.41 -6.11
C GLY A 305 9.70 -3.35 -7.31
N ALA A 306 9.53 -4.63 -7.03
CA ALA A 306 9.41 -5.69 -8.02
C ALA A 306 8.33 -6.70 -7.63
N LEU A 307 7.57 -7.15 -8.61
CA LEU A 307 6.60 -8.22 -8.48
C LEU A 307 7.24 -9.54 -8.95
N LEU A 308 7.31 -10.51 -8.06
CA LEU A 308 7.70 -11.89 -8.36
C LEU A 308 6.42 -12.70 -8.62
N PRO A 309 6.15 -13.14 -9.85
CA PRO A 309 5.02 -13.99 -10.17
C PRO A 309 5.00 -15.30 -9.36
N ALA A 310 3.79 -15.84 -9.11
CA ALA A 310 3.62 -17.06 -8.33
C ALA A 310 4.27 -18.31 -8.96
N GLU A 311 4.47 -18.32 -10.28
CA GLU A 311 5.16 -19.44 -10.95
C GLU A 311 6.67 -19.48 -10.69
N LEU A 312 7.25 -18.44 -10.09
CA LEU A 312 8.66 -18.45 -9.67
C LEU A 312 8.77 -19.20 -8.35
N HIS A 313 9.47 -20.34 -8.38
CA HIS A 313 9.60 -21.21 -7.22
C HIS A 313 10.91 -21.00 -6.45
N HIS A 314 11.78 -20.13 -6.95
CA HIS A 314 13.06 -19.82 -6.34
C HIS A 314 13.33 -18.32 -6.40
N ALA A 315 13.80 -17.75 -5.28
CA ALA A 315 14.25 -16.36 -5.20
C ALA A 315 15.37 -16.22 -4.16
N ASP A 316 16.59 -16.01 -4.66
CA ASP A 316 17.77 -15.67 -3.85
C ASP A 316 17.93 -14.15 -3.80
N LEU A 317 18.09 -13.64 -2.61
CA LEU A 317 18.32 -12.22 -2.34
C LEU A 317 19.77 -12.03 -1.91
N HIS A 318 20.54 -11.26 -2.69
CA HIS A 318 21.95 -10.95 -2.44
C HIS A 318 22.09 -9.44 -2.14
N PRO A 319 22.26 -9.02 -0.86
CA PRO A 319 22.45 -7.61 -0.54
C PRO A 319 23.73 -7.06 -1.18
N LEU A 320 23.61 -5.94 -1.88
CA LEU A 320 24.74 -5.26 -2.54
C LEU A 320 25.26 -4.09 -1.70
N THR A 321 24.65 -3.82 -0.57
CA THR A 321 25.05 -2.85 0.46
C THR A 321 25.28 -3.56 1.79
N PRO A 322 26.03 -2.99 2.74
CA PRO A 322 26.30 -3.62 4.03
C PRO A 322 25.04 -4.04 4.81
N GLU A 323 23.95 -3.31 4.60
CA GLU A 323 22.60 -3.65 5.10
C GLU A 323 21.59 -3.20 4.05
N THR A 324 20.62 -4.06 3.75
CA THR A 324 19.53 -3.79 2.82
C THR A 324 18.20 -4.06 3.53
N HIS A 325 17.26 -3.10 3.44
CA HIS A 325 15.94 -3.26 4.04
C HIS A 325 14.90 -3.45 2.94
N LEU A 326 14.12 -4.50 3.07
CA LEU A 326 13.04 -4.84 2.15
C LEU A 326 11.72 -4.93 2.90
N VAL A 327 10.64 -4.49 2.25
CA VAL A 327 9.27 -4.82 2.61
C VAL A 327 8.77 -5.89 1.65
N ASP A 328 8.26 -6.97 2.21
CA ASP A 328 7.79 -8.17 1.52
C ASP A 328 6.29 -8.28 1.68
N VAL A 329 5.55 -8.42 0.57
CA VAL A 329 4.09 -8.45 0.54
C VAL A 329 3.60 -9.62 -0.32
N TYR A 330 2.65 -10.39 0.20
CA TYR A 330 1.95 -11.43 -0.53
C TYR A 330 0.52 -11.61 -0.01
N VAL A 331 -0.33 -12.32 -0.72
CA VAL A 331 -1.68 -12.68 -0.24
C VAL A 331 -1.58 -14.03 0.49
N PRO A 332 -1.92 -14.10 1.78
CA PRO A 332 -1.83 -15.37 2.52
C PRO A 332 -3.00 -16.29 2.20
N GLN A 333 -2.76 -17.60 2.25
CA GLN A 333 -3.84 -18.57 2.28
C GLN A 333 -4.72 -18.31 3.52
N SER A 334 -6.04 -18.32 3.33
CA SER A 334 -6.98 -18.25 4.43
C SER A 334 -6.85 -19.54 5.23
N HIS A 335 -6.30 -19.48 6.44
CA HIS A 335 -6.53 -20.56 7.37
C HIS A 335 -7.98 -20.46 7.83
N THR A 336 -8.80 -21.40 7.42
CA THR A 336 -10.15 -21.66 7.94
C THR A 336 -10.10 -21.88 9.44
#